data_d121e08c8bc28e96c0e85d1bd210a09e
#
_entry.id   d121e08c8bc28e96c0e85d1bd210a09e
#
_cell.length_a   1.000
_cell.length_b   1.000
_cell.length_c   1.000
_cell.angle_alpha   90.00
_cell.angle_beta   90.00
_cell.angle_gamma   90.00
#
_symmetry.space_group_name_H-M   'P 1'
#
loop_
_entity.id
_entity.type
_entity.pdbx_description
1 polymer ?
#
loop_
_entity_poly.entity_id
_entity_poly.type
_entity_poly.pdbx_seq_one_letter_code
_entity_poly.pdbx_strand_id
1 'polypeptide(L)'
;MLALSTGYRVMIWQRWGLRLCSKKTYCLSLFFHSQFGQTGAENEKKCVPLQTERRKKTMREYTDEELSQLLDKDIFHHISEAADELGVECYVVGGYVRDIFLERPSNDIDVVVVGSGIAVAEKLRKILGKRAHVSVFRNFGTAQVKYKGMEVEFVGARKESYSHDSRKPVVEDGTLEDDQDRRDFTINAMAICLNKSRFGELVDPFDGIGDLWEGIIRTPLDPDITFSDDPLRMLRCIRFATQLNFFIEEETFAALSRNAERIKIICGERVADELNKVMKSQYPSKGFFELQRCGLLPLIIPELSALDIVETRNGRAHKNNFYHTLEVLENVARAEERLYNKEKTENLKTGAFQPNVWLRWAALFHDIGKTKSKRWDNQQGWTFHNHNDIGARMVPEIFRRMKLPLDSKMKYVQKLVELHMRPIAIADDVVTDSAVRRLINDAGDDIDDLMTLCEADITSKNQVRKKQFLENFRIVREKIADLKERDYKRLLQPVIDGNEIMELFHLKPSREVGELKKALKEAVLENIVPNEREPLMALLKEKAAQLGIG
;
A
#
# COMPACT_ATOMS: atom_id res chain seq x y z
N MET A 1 -30.11 -26.39 33.95
CA MET A 1 -29.30 -25.20 33.67
C MET A 1 -28.36 -25.47 32.49
N LEU A 2 -28.89 -25.83 31.31
CA LEU A 2 -28.06 -26.21 30.14
C LEU A 2 -28.82 -26.00 28.82
N ALA A 3 -29.71 -24.99 28.77
CA ALA A 3 -30.54 -24.75 27.57
C ALA A 3 -30.62 -23.28 27.11
N LEU A 4 -29.74 -22.41 27.57
CA LEU A 4 -29.77 -20.98 27.21
C LEU A 4 -28.59 -20.48 26.36
N SER A 5 -27.63 -21.33 26.01
CA SER A 5 -26.45 -20.91 25.23
C SER A 5 -26.58 -21.07 23.69
N THR A 6 -27.58 -21.83 23.22
CA THR A 6 -27.73 -22.11 21.77
C THR A 6 -28.63 -21.10 21.04
N GLY A 7 -29.51 -20.39 21.75
CA GLY A 7 -30.43 -19.43 21.11
C GLY A 7 -29.80 -18.10 20.67
N TYR A 8 -28.80 -17.62 21.39
CA TYR A 8 -28.13 -16.34 21.05
C TYR A 8 -27.19 -16.45 19.86
N ARG A 9 -26.54 -17.60 19.68
CA ARG A 9 -25.68 -17.85 18.51
C ARG A 9 -26.46 -17.86 17.20
N VAL A 10 -27.66 -18.41 17.18
CA VAL A 10 -28.50 -18.53 15.97
C VAL A 10 -29.02 -17.16 15.51
N MET A 11 -29.35 -16.25 16.44
CA MET A 11 -29.90 -14.93 16.09
C MET A 11 -28.85 -13.97 15.48
N ILE A 12 -27.58 -14.05 15.90
CA ILE A 12 -26.50 -13.22 15.32
C ILE A 12 -26.21 -13.68 13.89
N TRP A 13 -26.27 -14.98 13.61
CA TRP A 13 -26.01 -15.54 12.29
C TRP A 13 -27.15 -15.29 11.27
N GLN A 14 -28.40 -15.27 11.71
CA GLN A 14 -29.54 -14.96 10.82
C GLN A 14 -29.58 -13.48 10.40
N ARG A 15 -29.04 -12.57 11.20
CA ARG A 15 -29.01 -11.14 10.88
C ARG A 15 -27.97 -10.79 9.82
N TRP A 16 -26.96 -11.64 9.59
CA TRP A 16 -25.85 -11.41 8.68
C TRP A 16 -25.83 -12.29 7.42
N GLY A 17 -26.85 -13.17 7.25
CA GLY A 17 -27.04 -13.92 6.01
C GLY A 17 -25.95 -14.93 5.65
N LEU A 18 -25.11 -15.37 6.60
CA LEU A 18 -24.09 -16.37 6.38
C LEU A 18 -24.66 -17.78 6.56
N ARG A 19 -24.83 -18.53 5.47
CA ARG A 19 -25.04 -19.98 5.52
C ARG A 19 -23.69 -20.66 5.68
N LEU A 20 -23.53 -21.46 6.72
CA LEU A 20 -22.41 -22.39 6.87
C LEU A 20 -22.45 -23.39 5.71
N CYS A 21 -21.48 -23.32 4.83
CA CYS A 21 -21.16 -24.42 3.94
C CYS A 21 -20.41 -25.47 4.78
N SER A 22 -20.79 -26.73 4.65
CA SER A 22 -20.29 -27.87 5.45
C SER A 22 -18.80 -28.20 5.26
N LYS A 23 -18.05 -27.30 4.63
CA LYS A 23 -16.57 -27.28 4.57
C LYS A 23 -16.13 -25.87 4.90
N LYS A 24 -15.41 -25.70 6.00
CA LYS A 24 -14.85 -24.49 6.61
C LYS A 24 -14.14 -23.53 5.62
N THR A 25 -14.87 -22.91 4.70
CA THR A 25 -14.30 -21.97 3.73
C THR A 25 -15.14 -20.69 3.73
N TYR A 26 -14.61 -19.63 4.29
CA TYR A 26 -15.22 -18.29 4.26
C TYR A 26 -14.84 -17.61 2.94
N CYS A 27 -15.83 -17.22 2.13
CA CYS A 27 -15.61 -16.53 0.87
C CYS A 27 -15.91 -15.03 1.00
N LEU A 28 -14.89 -14.18 0.96
CA LEU A 28 -15.02 -12.71 0.98
C LEU A 28 -15.83 -12.15 -0.21
N SER A 29 -15.91 -12.87 -1.34
CA SER A 29 -16.68 -12.44 -2.51
C SER A 29 -18.19 -12.41 -2.26
N LEU A 30 -18.70 -13.20 -1.31
CA LEU A 30 -20.10 -13.19 -0.92
C LEU A 30 -20.49 -11.93 -0.12
N PHE A 31 -19.55 -11.29 0.56
CA PHE A 31 -19.82 -10.11 1.37
C PHE A 31 -20.13 -8.86 0.54
N PHE A 32 -19.49 -8.71 -0.62
CA PHE A 32 -19.77 -7.61 -1.54
C PHE A 32 -21.06 -7.83 -2.37
N HIS A 33 -21.55 -9.08 -2.49
CA HIS A 33 -22.74 -9.38 -3.29
C HIS A 33 -24.04 -9.48 -2.50
N SER A 34 -24.02 -9.81 -1.20
CA SER A 34 -25.24 -10.10 -0.43
C SER A 34 -25.95 -8.87 0.16
N GLN A 35 -25.32 -7.71 0.22
CA GLN A 35 -26.00 -6.47 0.69
C GLN A 35 -26.88 -5.81 -0.37
N PHE A 36 -27.00 -6.39 -1.58
CA PHE A 36 -27.64 -5.72 -2.70
C PHE A 36 -28.64 -6.61 -3.45
N GLY A 37 -29.81 -6.77 -2.85
CA GLY A 37 -31.08 -7.04 -3.54
C GLY A 37 -31.25 -8.43 -4.15
N GLN A 38 -32.19 -9.17 -3.58
CA GLN A 38 -32.78 -10.37 -4.14
C GLN A 38 -33.35 -10.11 -5.55
N THR A 39 -32.85 -10.84 -6.54
CA THR A 39 -33.63 -11.45 -7.63
C THR A 39 -32.73 -12.40 -8.44
N GLY A 40 -33.17 -13.64 -8.65
CA GLY A 40 -32.75 -14.52 -9.73
C GLY A 40 -31.80 -15.67 -9.38
N ALA A 41 -32.36 -16.85 -9.20
CA ALA A 41 -31.71 -18.11 -8.83
C ALA A 41 -30.89 -18.81 -9.97
N GLU A 42 -30.37 -18.08 -10.96
CA GLU A 42 -29.72 -18.71 -12.13
C GLU A 42 -28.23 -18.39 -12.35
N ASN A 43 -27.56 -17.68 -11.43
CA ASN A 43 -26.14 -17.34 -11.60
C ASN A 43 -25.18 -17.95 -10.57
N GLU A 44 -25.54 -19.04 -9.92
CA GLU A 44 -24.68 -19.71 -8.92
C GLU A 44 -23.43 -20.41 -9.50
N LYS A 45 -23.24 -20.45 -10.81
CA LYS A 45 -22.18 -21.27 -11.43
C LYS A 45 -20.93 -20.51 -11.91
N LYS A 46 -20.77 -19.21 -11.62
CA LYS A 46 -19.60 -18.44 -12.09
C LYS A 46 -18.81 -17.67 -11.02
N CYS A 47 -18.97 -17.98 -9.76
CA CYS A 47 -18.03 -17.51 -8.74
C CYS A 47 -16.98 -18.58 -8.46
N VAL A 48 -16.02 -18.72 -9.36
CA VAL A 48 -14.81 -19.50 -9.09
C VAL A 48 -13.94 -18.63 -8.19
N PRO A 49 -13.61 -19.06 -6.97
CA PRO A 49 -12.68 -18.33 -6.12
C PRO A 49 -11.29 -18.44 -6.77
N LEU A 50 -10.76 -17.33 -7.26
CA LEU A 50 -9.38 -17.26 -7.80
C LEU A 50 -8.30 -17.70 -6.81
N GLN A 51 -8.67 -17.97 -5.55
CA GLN A 51 -7.75 -18.42 -4.49
C GLN A 51 -7.77 -19.92 -4.21
N THR A 52 -8.81 -20.67 -4.61
CA THR A 52 -8.86 -22.11 -4.34
C THR A 52 -7.96 -22.93 -5.27
N GLU A 53 -7.59 -22.41 -6.43
CA GLU A 53 -6.68 -23.13 -7.34
C GLU A 53 -5.19 -23.00 -6.97
N ARG A 54 -4.77 -21.89 -6.31
CA ARG A 54 -3.39 -21.77 -5.82
C ARG A 54 -3.15 -22.47 -4.48
N ARG A 55 -4.17 -22.70 -3.65
CA ARG A 55 -4.05 -23.35 -2.33
C ARG A 55 -4.23 -24.87 -2.34
N LYS A 56 -4.39 -25.51 -3.48
CA LYS A 56 -4.25 -26.97 -3.62
C LYS A 56 -2.81 -27.43 -3.78
N LYS A 57 -1.80 -26.61 -3.41
CA LYS A 57 -0.51 -27.18 -3.06
C LYS A 57 -0.75 -28.03 -1.82
N THR A 58 -0.69 -29.35 -1.95
CA THR A 58 -0.61 -30.31 -0.87
C THR A 58 0.30 -29.77 0.22
N MET A 59 -0.14 -29.85 1.48
CA MET A 59 0.72 -29.61 2.65
C MET A 59 2.02 -30.38 2.39
N ARG A 60 3.11 -29.66 2.15
CA ARG A 60 4.43 -30.24 1.99
C ARG A 60 5.07 -30.23 3.34
N GLU A 61 5.25 -31.39 3.93
CA GLU A 61 6.13 -31.55 5.07
C GLU A 61 7.57 -31.37 4.56
N TYR A 62 8.34 -30.53 5.24
CA TYR A 62 9.74 -30.32 4.96
C TYR A 62 10.56 -31.18 5.92
N THR A 63 11.49 -31.96 5.39
CA THR A 63 12.48 -32.66 6.20
C THR A 63 13.60 -31.69 6.62
N ASP A 64 14.35 -32.03 7.68
CA ASP A 64 15.49 -31.22 8.11
C ASP A 64 16.55 -31.10 7.01
N GLU A 65 16.70 -32.14 6.16
CA GLU A 65 17.60 -32.08 5.00
C GLU A 65 17.12 -31.06 3.95
N GLU A 66 15.82 -31.00 3.69
CA GLU A 66 15.26 -30.00 2.77
C GLU A 66 15.40 -28.59 3.31
N LEU A 67 15.17 -28.37 4.62
CA LEU A 67 15.37 -27.08 5.26
C LEU A 67 16.84 -26.68 5.28
N SER A 68 17.75 -27.64 5.52
CA SER A 68 19.20 -27.42 5.42
C SER A 68 19.60 -26.94 4.02
N GLN A 69 19.01 -27.53 2.95
CA GLN A 69 19.26 -27.09 1.57
C GLN A 69 18.73 -25.68 1.30
N LEU A 70 17.56 -25.30 1.86
CA LEU A 70 17.01 -23.96 1.74
C LEU A 70 17.85 -22.89 2.47
N LEU A 71 18.59 -23.31 3.50
CA LEU A 71 19.56 -22.50 4.23
C LEU A 71 21.00 -22.63 3.71
N ASP A 72 21.23 -23.30 2.58
CA ASP A 72 22.57 -23.49 1.99
C ASP A 72 23.09 -22.19 1.37
N LYS A 73 23.41 -21.23 2.23
CA LYS A 73 24.08 -19.97 1.89
C LYS A 73 25.29 -19.78 2.79
N ASP A 74 26.40 -19.30 2.23
CA ASP A 74 27.65 -19.03 2.94
C ASP A 74 27.43 -18.38 4.33
N ILE A 75 26.50 -17.44 4.40
CA ILE A 75 26.27 -16.68 5.64
C ILE A 75 25.79 -17.57 6.79
N PHE A 76 24.89 -18.53 6.53
CA PHE A 76 24.38 -19.41 7.59
C PHE A 76 25.44 -20.40 8.07
N HIS A 77 26.31 -20.90 7.18
CA HIS A 77 27.43 -21.74 7.58
C HIS A 77 28.46 -21.00 8.44
N HIS A 78 28.75 -19.73 8.11
CA HIS A 78 29.63 -18.88 8.92
C HIS A 78 28.99 -18.50 10.26
N ILE A 79 27.65 -18.31 10.31
CA ILE A 79 26.94 -18.11 11.58
C ILE A 79 27.02 -19.38 12.43
N SER A 80 26.81 -20.55 11.84
CA SER A 80 26.97 -21.86 12.50
C SER A 80 28.35 -22.00 13.13
N GLU A 81 29.41 -21.76 12.35
CA GLU A 81 30.80 -21.80 12.82
C GLU A 81 31.01 -20.85 14.01
N ALA A 82 30.52 -19.60 13.90
CA ALA A 82 30.67 -18.61 14.97
C ALA A 82 29.93 -19.00 16.26
N ALA A 83 28.73 -19.56 16.15
CA ALA A 83 27.94 -20.01 17.30
C ALA A 83 28.53 -21.24 17.96
N ASP A 84 28.96 -22.25 17.18
CA ASP A 84 29.57 -23.48 17.70
C ASP A 84 30.89 -23.21 18.40
N GLU A 85 31.76 -22.32 17.87
CA GLU A 85 33.00 -21.93 18.54
C GLU A 85 32.77 -21.17 19.86
N LEU A 86 31.62 -20.49 20.01
CA LEU A 86 31.23 -19.83 21.27
C LEU A 86 30.45 -20.75 22.21
N GLY A 87 30.04 -21.93 21.73
CA GLY A 87 29.26 -22.90 22.51
C GLY A 87 27.85 -22.40 22.85
N VAL A 88 27.23 -21.62 21.97
CA VAL A 88 25.88 -21.07 22.15
C VAL A 88 24.91 -21.61 21.11
N GLU A 89 23.65 -21.77 21.48
CA GLU A 89 22.57 -22.10 20.52
C GLU A 89 22.18 -20.89 19.71
N CYS A 90 21.95 -21.11 18.40
CA CYS A 90 21.67 -20.04 17.43
C CYS A 90 20.61 -20.49 16.45
N TYR A 91 19.61 -19.60 16.19
CA TYR A 91 18.46 -19.91 15.38
C TYR A 91 18.14 -18.74 14.44
N VAL A 92 17.84 -19.03 13.17
CA VAL A 92 17.15 -18.09 12.31
C VAL A 92 15.66 -18.12 12.61
N VAL A 93 15.00 -16.94 12.67
CA VAL A 93 13.65 -16.82 13.21
C VAL A 93 12.79 -15.83 12.43
N GLY A 94 11.51 -15.80 12.73
CA GLY A 94 10.63 -14.71 12.36
C GLY A 94 10.22 -14.67 10.89
N GLY A 95 10.27 -13.46 10.31
CA GLY A 95 9.82 -13.19 8.95
C GLY A 95 10.57 -13.99 7.89
N TYR A 96 11.87 -14.21 8.10
CA TYR A 96 12.70 -14.98 7.18
C TYR A 96 12.25 -16.43 7.07
N VAL A 97 12.00 -17.10 8.21
CA VAL A 97 11.53 -18.50 8.26
C VAL A 97 10.16 -18.61 7.59
N ARG A 98 9.21 -17.73 7.95
CA ARG A 98 7.90 -17.67 7.29
C ARG A 98 8.03 -17.53 5.78
N ASP A 99 8.90 -16.64 5.30
CA ASP A 99 9.03 -16.32 3.88
C ASP A 99 9.71 -17.45 3.10
N ILE A 100 10.56 -18.31 3.74
CA ILE A 100 11.03 -19.57 3.16
C ILE A 100 9.84 -20.44 2.75
N PHE A 101 8.91 -20.72 3.67
CA PHE A 101 7.74 -21.57 3.40
C PHE A 101 6.76 -20.94 2.40
N LEU A 102 6.72 -19.59 2.32
CA LEU A 102 5.93 -18.87 1.32
C LEU A 102 6.62 -18.73 -0.04
N GLU A 103 7.84 -19.26 -0.18
CA GLU A 103 8.67 -19.13 -1.40
C GLU A 103 8.87 -17.65 -1.80
N ARG A 104 9.04 -16.76 -0.80
CA ARG A 104 9.27 -15.33 -0.99
C ARG A 104 10.74 -15.00 -0.76
N PRO A 105 11.39 -14.24 -1.66
CA PRO A 105 12.76 -13.83 -1.42
C PRO A 105 12.82 -12.84 -0.24
N SER A 106 13.72 -13.09 0.71
CA SER A 106 14.02 -12.18 1.81
C SER A 106 15.54 -12.06 1.97
N ASN A 107 16.02 -10.85 2.23
CA ASN A 107 17.41 -10.54 2.57
C ASN A 107 17.55 -10.01 4.00
N ASP A 108 16.44 -9.89 4.71
CA ASP A 108 16.37 -9.45 6.10
C ASP A 108 16.28 -10.68 7.00
N ILE A 109 17.36 -10.96 7.74
CA ILE A 109 17.57 -12.21 8.47
C ILE A 109 17.66 -11.87 9.95
N ASP A 110 16.69 -12.35 10.72
CA ASP A 110 16.71 -12.26 12.18
C ASP A 110 17.30 -13.54 12.77
N VAL A 111 18.29 -13.38 13.64
CA VAL A 111 18.97 -14.48 14.33
C VAL A 111 18.85 -14.30 15.83
N VAL A 112 18.28 -15.29 16.50
CA VAL A 112 18.23 -15.38 17.96
C VAL A 112 19.37 -16.26 18.47
N VAL A 113 20.06 -15.80 19.50
CA VAL A 113 21.17 -16.50 20.16
C VAL A 113 20.78 -16.73 21.63
N VAL A 114 20.82 -17.95 22.09
CA VAL A 114 20.68 -18.25 23.53
C VAL A 114 21.98 -17.84 24.20
N GLY A 115 22.04 -16.56 24.59
CA GLY A 115 23.22 -15.86 25.04
C GLY A 115 23.44 -14.52 24.35
N SER A 116 24.70 -14.13 24.12
CA SER A 116 25.01 -12.81 23.57
C SER A 116 24.99 -12.78 22.02
N GLY A 117 23.95 -12.18 21.41
CA GLY A 117 23.90 -11.93 19.97
C GLY A 117 25.07 -11.06 19.50
N ILE A 118 25.52 -10.08 20.31
CA ILE A 118 26.68 -9.23 20.01
C ILE A 118 27.95 -10.07 19.87
N ALA A 119 28.17 -11.05 20.77
CA ALA A 119 29.36 -11.90 20.74
C ALA A 119 29.42 -12.75 19.45
N VAL A 120 28.29 -13.33 19.03
CA VAL A 120 28.19 -14.07 17.76
C VAL A 120 28.44 -13.16 16.56
N ALA A 121 27.87 -11.97 16.53
CA ALA A 121 28.09 -10.99 15.43
C ALA A 121 29.56 -10.55 15.35
N GLU A 122 30.22 -10.30 16.49
CA GLU A 122 31.65 -9.95 16.54
C GLU A 122 32.55 -11.13 16.12
N LYS A 123 32.16 -12.36 16.47
CA LYS A 123 32.86 -13.58 16.04
C LYS A 123 32.71 -13.79 14.54
N LEU A 124 31.48 -13.68 14.02
CA LEU A 124 31.16 -13.76 12.61
C LEU A 124 31.96 -12.72 11.79
N ARG A 125 32.09 -11.49 12.30
CA ARG A 125 32.93 -10.47 11.69
C ARG A 125 34.40 -10.92 11.53
N LYS A 126 34.94 -11.61 12.53
CA LYS A 126 36.31 -12.11 12.46
C LYS A 126 36.47 -13.17 11.36
N ILE A 127 35.50 -14.07 11.23
CA ILE A 127 35.44 -15.11 10.18
C ILE A 127 35.31 -14.46 8.78
N LEU A 128 34.39 -13.51 8.60
CA LEU A 128 34.13 -12.85 7.31
C LEU A 128 35.20 -11.82 6.91
N GLY A 129 35.96 -11.31 7.89
CA GLY A 129 37.02 -10.33 7.72
C GLY A 129 36.48 -8.98 7.19
N LYS A 130 37.27 -8.33 6.31
CA LYS A 130 36.95 -6.99 5.78
C LYS A 130 35.69 -6.94 4.87
N ARG A 131 35.10 -8.09 4.52
CA ARG A 131 33.92 -8.20 3.67
C ARG A 131 32.60 -7.93 4.39
N ALA A 132 32.62 -7.89 5.73
CA ALA A 132 31.45 -7.66 6.56
C ALA A 132 31.55 -6.32 7.29
N HIS A 133 30.43 -5.59 7.31
CA HIS A 133 30.26 -4.41 8.17
C HIS A 133 29.38 -4.77 9.36
N VAL A 134 29.84 -4.46 10.58
CA VAL A 134 29.11 -4.77 11.82
C VAL A 134 28.79 -3.49 12.56
N SER A 135 27.52 -3.31 12.90
CA SER A 135 27.00 -2.26 13.77
C SER A 135 26.50 -2.87 15.07
N VAL A 136 26.96 -2.37 16.22
CA VAL A 136 26.58 -2.89 17.55
C VAL A 136 25.72 -1.86 18.27
N PHE A 137 24.56 -2.28 18.74
CA PHE A 137 23.59 -1.48 19.47
C PHE A 137 23.52 -1.94 20.94
N ARG A 138 24.54 -1.58 21.73
CA ARG A 138 24.73 -2.08 23.11
C ARG A 138 23.53 -1.84 24.01
N ASN A 139 22.85 -0.69 23.88
CA ASN A 139 21.68 -0.35 24.68
C ASN A 139 20.46 -1.27 24.43
N PHE A 140 20.46 -1.98 23.30
CA PHE A 140 19.39 -2.90 22.91
C PHE A 140 19.84 -4.37 22.95
N GLY A 141 21.12 -4.63 23.24
CA GLY A 141 21.69 -5.97 23.23
C GLY A 141 21.71 -6.60 21.81
N THR A 142 21.67 -5.80 20.75
CA THR A 142 21.60 -6.29 19.36
C THR A 142 22.83 -5.88 18.55
N ALA A 143 23.08 -6.62 17.46
CA ALA A 143 24.09 -6.27 16.47
C ALA A 143 23.58 -6.59 15.06
N GLN A 144 23.98 -5.79 14.09
CA GLN A 144 23.65 -5.98 12.68
C GLN A 144 24.92 -6.25 11.88
N VAL A 145 24.89 -7.28 11.03
CA VAL A 145 25.96 -7.63 10.10
C VAL A 145 25.46 -7.49 8.67
N LYS A 146 26.14 -6.65 7.86
CA LYS A 146 25.89 -6.52 6.43
C LYS A 146 26.94 -7.29 5.65
N TYR A 147 26.51 -8.24 4.82
CA TYR A 147 27.38 -9.11 4.03
C TYR A 147 26.74 -9.47 2.68
N LYS A 148 27.42 -9.22 1.57
CA LYS A 148 26.97 -9.54 0.20
C LYS A 148 25.51 -9.15 -0.10
N GLY A 149 25.05 -7.98 0.38
CA GLY A 149 23.68 -7.49 0.18
C GLY A 149 22.61 -8.09 1.09
N MET A 150 23.00 -8.99 2.03
CA MET A 150 22.14 -9.47 3.11
C MET A 150 22.37 -8.66 4.37
N GLU A 151 21.30 -8.46 5.13
CA GLU A 151 21.34 -7.84 6.47
C GLU A 151 20.93 -8.89 7.49
N VAL A 152 21.81 -9.16 8.46
CA VAL A 152 21.58 -10.13 9.54
C VAL A 152 21.56 -9.38 10.86
N GLU A 153 20.43 -9.42 11.55
CA GLU A 153 20.29 -8.88 12.90
C GLU A 153 20.43 -9.99 13.92
N PHE A 154 21.31 -9.79 14.91
CA PHE A 154 21.57 -10.71 16.02
C PHE A 154 20.98 -10.16 17.30
N VAL A 155 20.12 -10.95 17.94
CA VAL A 155 19.47 -10.62 19.20
C VAL A 155 19.69 -11.74 20.19
N GLY A 156 19.99 -11.43 21.46
CA GLY A 156 19.98 -12.44 22.53
C GLY A 156 18.56 -12.94 22.78
N ALA A 157 18.38 -14.23 23.00
CA ALA A 157 17.11 -14.76 23.48
C ALA A 157 16.75 -14.08 24.80
N ARG A 158 15.50 -13.62 24.94
CA ARG A 158 15.12 -12.79 26.08
C ARG A 158 13.71 -13.08 26.56
N LYS A 159 13.56 -12.98 27.87
CA LYS A 159 12.28 -12.92 28.55
C LYS A 159 11.88 -11.47 28.74
N GLU A 160 10.64 -11.14 28.42
CA GLU A 160 10.10 -9.78 28.55
C GLU A 160 8.96 -9.78 29.59
N SER A 161 8.99 -8.81 30.50
CA SER A 161 7.92 -8.58 31.48
C SER A 161 7.39 -7.16 31.30
N TYR A 162 6.07 -7.01 31.14
CA TYR A 162 5.42 -5.74 30.87
C TYR A 162 4.63 -5.24 32.08
N SER A 163 4.61 -3.93 32.30
CA SER A 163 3.67 -3.29 33.22
C SER A 163 2.48 -2.73 32.43
N HIS A 164 1.27 -2.78 33.02
CA HIS A 164 0.03 -2.38 32.36
C HIS A 164 0.09 -0.97 31.73
N ASP A 165 0.79 -0.02 32.35
CA ASP A 165 0.84 1.39 31.92
C ASP A 165 2.04 1.71 31.04
N SER A 166 2.86 0.74 30.70
CA SER A 166 4.07 0.92 29.88
C SER A 166 4.26 -0.23 28.91
N ARG A 167 4.54 0.09 27.66
CA ARG A 167 4.97 -0.87 26.65
C ARG A 167 6.49 -1.18 26.68
N LYS A 168 7.24 -0.53 27.58
CA LYS A 168 8.68 -0.81 27.73
C LYS A 168 8.84 -2.02 28.64
N PRO A 169 9.28 -3.17 28.12
CA PRO A 169 9.48 -4.35 28.95
C PRO A 169 10.69 -4.18 29.85
N VAL A 170 10.66 -4.88 30.97
CA VAL A 170 11.87 -5.30 31.65
C VAL A 170 12.37 -6.53 30.90
N VAL A 171 13.64 -6.52 30.51
CA VAL A 171 14.25 -7.55 29.66
C VAL A 171 15.29 -8.30 30.49
N GLU A 172 15.19 -9.63 30.47
CA GLU A 172 16.12 -10.55 31.07
C GLU A 172 16.61 -11.57 30.04
N ASP A 173 17.79 -12.17 30.25
CA ASP A 173 18.24 -13.26 29.38
C ASP A 173 17.26 -14.43 29.48
N GLY A 174 16.90 -15.01 28.35
CA GLY A 174 15.90 -16.06 28.25
C GLY A 174 16.35 -17.24 27.40
N THR A 175 15.47 -18.21 27.29
CA THR A 175 15.59 -19.39 26.41
C THR A 175 14.99 -19.08 25.03
N LEU A 176 15.14 -20.00 24.08
CA LEU A 176 14.43 -19.93 22.79
C LEU A 176 12.91 -19.89 22.99
N GLU A 177 12.40 -20.71 23.92
CA GLU A 177 10.97 -20.76 24.25
C GLU A 177 10.45 -19.41 24.75
N ASP A 178 11.16 -18.75 25.68
CA ASP A 178 10.82 -17.39 26.14
C ASP A 178 10.78 -16.39 24.99
N ASP A 179 11.69 -16.52 23.99
CA ASP A 179 11.69 -15.65 22.80
C ASP A 179 10.51 -15.94 21.86
N GLN A 180 10.14 -17.21 21.70
CA GLN A 180 8.99 -17.61 20.86
C GLN A 180 7.67 -17.22 21.51
N ASP A 181 7.51 -17.37 22.83
CA ASP A 181 6.31 -17.02 23.60
C ASP A 181 5.95 -15.54 23.48
N ARG A 182 6.95 -14.65 23.51
CA ARG A 182 6.75 -13.19 23.43
C ARG A 182 6.48 -12.68 22.02
N ARG A 183 6.56 -13.51 20.96
CA ARG A 183 6.34 -13.08 19.59
C ARG A 183 4.88 -12.73 19.32
N ASP A 184 4.67 -11.97 18.24
CA ASP A 184 3.34 -11.45 17.90
C ASP A 184 2.38 -12.53 17.38
N PHE A 185 2.87 -13.41 16.47
CA PHE A 185 2.04 -14.41 15.79
C PHE A 185 2.78 -15.72 15.61
N THR A 186 2.04 -16.84 15.61
CA THR A 186 2.57 -18.20 15.41
C THR A 186 3.42 -18.31 14.16
N ILE A 187 2.98 -17.73 13.03
CA ILE A 187 3.72 -17.72 11.76
C ILE A 187 5.05 -16.97 11.81
N ASN A 188 5.29 -16.17 12.82
CA ASN A 188 6.55 -15.44 13.05
C ASN A 188 7.31 -16.00 14.27
N ALA A 189 6.77 -17.02 14.94
CA ALA A 189 7.39 -17.66 16.10
C ALA A 189 8.22 -18.90 15.73
N MET A 190 8.16 -19.36 14.50
CA MET A 190 8.98 -20.47 13.98
C MET A 190 10.46 -20.12 14.01
N ALA A 191 11.29 -21.09 14.34
CA ALA A 191 12.74 -21.01 14.37
C ALA A 191 13.39 -22.19 13.66
N ILE A 192 14.54 -21.99 12.99
CA ILE A 192 15.34 -23.08 12.42
C ILE A 192 16.74 -23.00 13.01
N CYS A 193 17.22 -24.14 13.56
CA CYS A 193 18.51 -24.24 14.20
C CYS A 193 19.68 -24.05 13.21
N LEU A 194 20.68 -23.27 13.60
CA LEU A 194 21.86 -23.01 12.78
C LEU A 194 23.11 -23.73 13.30
N ASN A 195 23.10 -24.34 14.52
CA ASN A 195 24.23 -25.08 15.03
C ASN A 195 24.47 -26.36 14.21
N LYS A 196 25.71 -26.70 13.95
CA LYS A 196 26.09 -27.78 13.04
C LYS A 196 25.45 -29.13 13.39
N SER A 197 25.31 -29.44 14.69
CA SER A 197 24.73 -30.72 15.16
C SER A 197 23.22 -30.85 14.86
N ARG A 198 22.51 -29.74 14.67
CA ARG A 198 21.05 -29.66 14.47
C ARG A 198 20.68 -28.71 13.31
N PHE A 199 21.61 -28.52 12.38
CA PHE A 199 21.43 -27.55 11.30
C PHE A 199 20.23 -27.90 10.41
N GLY A 200 19.29 -26.98 10.28
CA GLY A 200 18.04 -27.17 9.53
C GLY A 200 16.87 -27.69 10.36
N GLU A 201 17.09 -28.10 11.64
CA GLU A 201 16.01 -28.56 12.52
C GLU A 201 15.00 -27.43 12.79
N LEU A 202 13.73 -27.68 12.50
CA LEU A 202 12.63 -26.73 12.75
C LEU A 202 12.12 -26.82 14.19
N VAL A 203 11.98 -25.68 14.85
CA VAL A 203 11.34 -25.54 16.17
C VAL A 203 10.08 -24.71 16.02
N ASP A 204 8.92 -25.37 16.06
CA ASP A 204 7.59 -24.76 15.87
C ASP A 204 6.60 -25.23 16.96
N PRO A 205 6.72 -24.70 18.19
CA PRO A 205 5.90 -25.15 19.32
C PRO A 205 4.42 -24.75 19.21
N PHE A 206 4.08 -23.82 18.32
CA PHE A 206 2.73 -23.25 18.18
C PHE A 206 1.99 -23.66 16.90
N ASP A 207 2.53 -24.62 16.14
CA ASP A 207 1.99 -25.02 14.83
C ASP A 207 1.85 -23.83 13.86
N GLY A 208 2.88 -22.98 13.82
CA GLY A 208 2.94 -21.83 12.92
C GLY A 208 2.93 -22.25 11.44
N ILE A 209 3.46 -23.42 11.11
CA ILE A 209 3.35 -24.03 9.78
C ILE A 209 1.89 -24.32 9.43
N GLY A 210 1.13 -24.94 10.35
CA GLY A 210 -0.29 -25.22 10.17
C GLY A 210 -1.08 -23.93 9.91
N ASP A 211 -0.89 -22.89 10.73
CA ASP A 211 -1.50 -21.58 10.55
C ASP A 211 -1.08 -20.92 9.23
N LEU A 212 0.16 -21.09 8.80
CA LEU A 212 0.67 -20.57 7.53
C LEU A 212 -0.03 -21.23 6.32
N TRP A 213 -0.23 -22.55 6.35
CA TRP A 213 -0.92 -23.30 5.29
C TRP A 213 -2.43 -23.02 5.28
N GLU A 214 -3.05 -22.89 6.45
CA GLU A 214 -4.45 -22.52 6.56
C GLU A 214 -4.70 -21.02 6.24
N GLY A 215 -3.64 -20.22 6.23
CA GLY A 215 -3.71 -18.77 6.03
C GLY A 215 -4.35 -18.04 7.19
N ILE A 216 -3.91 -18.36 8.39
CA ILE A 216 -4.43 -17.84 9.66
C ILE A 216 -3.38 -16.96 10.35
N ILE A 217 -3.82 -15.87 10.94
CA ILE A 217 -3.05 -15.04 11.89
C ILE A 217 -3.57 -15.34 13.28
N ARG A 218 -2.72 -15.92 14.13
CA ARG A 218 -2.99 -16.31 15.51
C ARG A 218 -1.84 -15.89 16.39
N THR A 219 -2.12 -15.49 17.64
CA THR A 219 -1.08 -15.24 18.65
C THR A 219 -0.54 -16.55 19.23
N PRO A 220 0.76 -16.65 19.59
CA PRO A 220 1.31 -17.84 20.23
C PRO A 220 0.62 -18.20 21.56
N LEU A 221 0.40 -17.20 22.38
CA LEU A 221 -0.26 -17.30 23.68
C LEU A 221 -1.57 -16.53 23.69
N ASP A 222 -2.12 -16.28 24.90
CA ASP A 222 -3.33 -15.51 25.10
C ASP A 222 -3.28 -14.17 24.36
N PRO A 223 -4.21 -13.90 23.41
CA PRO A 223 -4.20 -12.69 22.62
C PRO A 223 -4.45 -11.41 23.45
N ASP A 224 -5.18 -11.48 24.55
CA ASP A 224 -5.40 -10.32 25.42
C ASP A 224 -4.10 -9.90 26.10
N ILE A 225 -3.27 -10.85 26.54
CA ILE A 225 -1.93 -10.58 27.08
C ILE A 225 -1.05 -10.00 25.97
N THR A 226 -1.00 -10.67 24.83
CA THR A 226 -0.17 -10.28 23.68
C THR A 226 -0.44 -8.84 23.22
N PHE A 227 -1.71 -8.42 23.16
CA PHE A 227 -2.10 -7.06 22.74
C PHE A 227 -2.01 -6.05 23.88
N SER A 228 -2.13 -6.48 25.12
CA SER A 228 -1.90 -5.65 26.29
C SER A 228 -0.41 -5.29 26.44
N ASP A 229 0.49 -6.20 26.19
CA ASP A 229 1.93 -6.01 26.30
C ASP A 229 2.47 -4.98 25.29
N ASP A 230 2.19 -5.16 24.00
CA ASP A 230 2.44 -4.14 22.97
C ASP A 230 1.21 -3.95 22.08
N PRO A 231 0.41 -2.90 22.33
CA PRO A 231 -0.78 -2.63 21.55
C PRO A 231 -0.53 -2.39 20.04
N LEU A 232 0.71 -2.10 19.62
CA LEU A 232 1.05 -2.03 18.19
C LEU A 232 0.85 -3.39 17.50
N ARG A 233 0.92 -4.50 18.22
CA ARG A 233 0.67 -5.84 17.69
C ARG A 233 -0.75 -5.97 17.11
N MET A 234 -1.71 -5.17 17.58
CA MET A 234 -3.05 -5.10 16.98
C MET A 234 -3.00 -4.61 15.53
N LEU A 235 -2.25 -3.54 15.26
CA LEU A 235 -2.06 -3.05 13.88
C LEU A 235 -1.22 -4.01 13.04
N ARG A 236 -0.21 -4.64 13.65
CA ARG A 236 0.59 -5.67 13.00
C ARG A 236 -0.26 -6.88 12.61
N CYS A 237 -1.23 -7.30 13.45
CA CYS A 237 -2.20 -8.35 13.14
C CYS A 237 -2.96 -8.04 11.84
N ILE A 238 -3.57 -6.87 11.78
CA ILE A 238 -4.32 -6.43 10.60
C ILE A 238 -3.39 -6.29 9.38
N ARG A 239 -2.19 -5.75 9.57
CA ARG A 239 -1.20 -5.65 8.49
C ARG A 239 -0.82 -7.01 7.93
N PHE A 240 -0.46 -7.99 8.76
CA PHE A 240 -0.11 -9.32 8.27
C PHE A 240 -1.29 -10.02 7.61
N ALA A 241 -2.50 -9.93 8.20
CA ALA A 241 -3.72 -10.44 7.58
C ALA A 241 -3.97 -9.83 6.19
N THR A 242 -3.61 -8.54 6.00
CA THR A 242 -3.77 -7.83 4.73
C THR A 242 -2.66 -8.19 3.73
N GLN A 243 -1.39 -8.13 4.15
CA GLN A 243 -0.22 -8.38 3.28
C GLN A 243 -0.12 -9.83 2.80
N LEU A 244 -0.47 -10.77 3.66
CA LEU A 244 -0.46 -12.21 3.34
C LEU A 244 -1.79 -12.68 2.76
N ASN A 245 -2.82 -11.84 2.84
CA ASN A 245 -4.20 -12.17 2.52
C ASN A 245 -4.73 -13.36 3.35
N PHE A 246 -4.40 -13.37 4.65
CA PHE A 246 -4.77 -14.37 5.64
C PHE A 246 -5.99 -13.92 6.44
N PHE A 247 -6.67 -14.88 7.07
CA PHE A 247 -7.74 -14.61 8.04
C PHE A 247 -7.14 -14.41 9.44
N ILE A 248 -7.83 -13.63 10.27
CA ILE A 248 -7.49 -13.53 11.69
C ILE A 248 -8.32 -14.58 12.42
N GLU A 249 -7.67 -15.36 13.27
CA GLU A 249 -8.34 -16.36 14.13
C GLU A 249 -9.38 -15.68 15.03
N GLU A 250 -10.49 -16.40 15.34
CA GLU A 250 -11.69 -15.81 15.97
C GLU A 250 -11.40 -15.17 17.32
N GLU A 251 -10.64 -15.85 18.20
CA GLU A 251 -10.32 -15.31 19.54
C GLU A 251 -9.29 -14.19 19.46
N THR A 252 -8.30 -14.31 18.57
CA THR A 252 -7.35 -13.24 18.27
C THR A 252 -8.10 -12.00 17.78
N PHE A 253 -9.12 -12.15 16.90
CA PHE A 253 -9.93 -11.04 16.44
C PHE A 253 -10.79 -10.43 17.55
N ALA A 254 -11.39 -11.25 18.40
CA ALA A 254 -12.18 -10.77 19.54
C ALA A 254 -11.32 -9.96 20.52
N ALA A 255 -10.08 -10.39 20.76
CA ALA A 255 -9.12 -9.67 21.59
C ALA A 255 -8.70 -8.31 21.00
N LEU A 256 -8.62 -8.16 19.66
CA LEU A 256 -8.42 -6.85 19.04
C LEU A 256 -9.47 -5.84 19.50
N SER A 257 -10.75 -6.26 19.51
CA SER A 257 -11.85 -5.39 19.90
C SER A 257 -11.83 -5.07 21.42
N ARG A 258 -11.49 -6.05 22.25
CA ARG A 258 -11.40 -5.85 23.71
C ARG A 258 -10.26 -4.88 24.09
N ASN A 259 -9.15 -4.93 23.37
CA ASN A 259 -7.95 -4.14 23.64
C ASN A 259 -7.83 -2.86 22.81
N ALA A 260 -8.80 -2.55 21.93
CA ALA A 260 -8.71 -1.47 20.94
C ALA A 260 -8.32 -0.12 21.57
N GLU A 261 -8.88 0.23 22.72
CA GLU A 261 -8.61 1.49 23.45
C GLU A 261 -7.12 1.68 23.81
N ARG A 262 -6.36 0.59 23.96
CA ARG A 262 -4.93 0.65 24.28
C ARG A 262 -4.08 1.19 23.13
N ILE A 263 -4.60 1.28 21.91
CA ILE A 263 -3.87 1.89 20.77
C ILE A 263 -3.48 3.34 21.06
N LYS A 264 -4.19 4.02 21.96
CA LYS A 264 -3.94 5.42 22.32
C LYS A 264 -2.58 5.66 22.99
N ILE A 265 -1.96 4.62 23.57
CA ILE A 265 -0.61 4.74 24.17
C ILE A 265 0.51 4.66 23.13
N ILE A 266 0.19 4.28 21.89
CA ILE A 266 1.17 4.17 20.80
C ILE A 266 1.39 5.53 20.15
N CYS A 267 2.65 5.89 19.92
CA CYS A 267 2.96 7.14 19.21
C CYS A 267 2.47 7.09 17.76
N GLY A 268 1.99 8.24 17.27
CA GLY A 268 1.36 8.37 15.95
C GLY A 268 2.26 7.92 14.81
N GLU A 269 3.57 8.12 14.91
CA GLU A 269 4.56 7.73 13.90
C GLU A 269 4.54 6.21 13.67
N ARG A 270 4.49 5.40 14.75
CA ARG A 270 4.42 3.92 14.62
C ARG A 270 3.08 3.45 14.05
N VAL A 271 1.99 4.12 14.42
CA VAL A 271 0.66 3.87 13.84
C VAL A 271 0.69 4.16 12.34
N ALA A 272 1.22 5.32 11.93
CA ALA A 272 1.36 5.71 10.54
C ALA A 272 2.19 4.73 9.71
N ASP A 273 3.30 4.23 10.29
CA ASP A 273 4.16 3.25 9.62
C ASP A 273 3.43 1.93 9.33
N GLU A 274 2.68 1.39 10.30
CA GLU A 274 1.89 0.17 10.08
C GLU A 274 0.77 0.40 9.05
N LEU A 275 0.07 1.53 9.09
CA LEU A 275 -0.95 1.87 8.10
C LEU A 275 -0.36 2.07 6.69
N ASN A 276 0.81 2.67 6.56
CA ASN A 276 1.51 2.79 5.28
C ASN A 276 1.92 1.41 4.73
N LYS A 277 2.26 0.45 5.59
CA LYS A 277 2.52 -0.94 5.17
C LYS A 277 1.22 -1.64 4.72
N VAL A 278 0.08 -1.36 5.36
CA VAL A 278 -1.25 -1.80 4.88
C VAL A 278 -1.54 -1.20 3.51
N MET A 279 -1.32 0.11 3.34
CA MET A 279 -1.50 0.80 2.05
C MET A 279 -0.65 0.20 0.93
N LYS A 280 0.55 -0.31 1.23
CA LYS A 280 1.43 -0.97 0.24
C LYS A 280 0.98 -2.38 -0.16
N SER A 281 0.03 -2.97 0.56
CA SER A 281 -0.43 -4.34 0.27
C SER A 281 -1.20 -4.42 -1.06
N GLN A 282 -1.38 -5.65 -1.54
CA GLN A 282 -2.15 -5.92 -2.76
C GLN A 282 -3.64 -5.59 -2.58
N TYR A 283 -4.19 -5.81 -1.38
CA TYR A 283 -5.61 -5.61 -1.06
C TYR A 283 -5.77 -4.65 0.15
N PRO A 284 -5.43 -3.35 0.01
CA PRO A 284 -5.41 -2.44 1.15
C PRO A 284 -6.79 -2.22 1.79
N SER A 285 -7.87 -2.33 1.00
CA SER A 285 -9.25 -2.21 1.47
C SER A 285 -9.59 -3.20 2.59
N LYS A 286 -9.03 -4.42 2.53
CA LYS A 286 -9.19 -5.45 3.57
C LYS A 286 -8.70 -4.95 4.94
N GLY A 287 -7.54 -4.30 4.97
CA GLY A 287 -6.98 -3.78 6.21
C GLY A 287 -7.89 -2.73 6.87
N PHE A 288 -8.39 -1.77 6.10
CA PHE A 288 -9.32 -0.76 6.63
C PHE A 288 -10.68 -1.33 7.02
N PHE A 289 -11.13 -2.35 6.32
CA PHE A 289 -12.33 -3.08 6.69
C PHE A 289 -12.18 -3.76 8.06
N GLU A 290 -11.06 -4.47 8.30
CA GLU A 290 -10.81 -5.12 9.59
C GLU A 290 -10.59 -4.10 10.73
N LEU A 291 -9.92 -2.95 10.45
CA LEU A 291 -9.79 -1.84 11.39
C LEU A 291 -11.15 -1.29 11.85
N GLN A 292 -12.11 -1.18 10.94
CA GLN A 292 -13.47 -0.75 11.27
C GLN A 292 -14.19 -1.80 12.11
N ARG A 293 -14.08 -3.09 11.73
CA ARG A 293 -14.76 -4.20 12.42
C ARG A 293 -14.30 -4.38 13.87
N CYS A 294 -13.02 -4.24 14.14
CA CYS A 294 -12.45 -4.40 15.48
C CYS A 294 -12.50 -3.11 16.33
N GLY A 295 -13.01 -2.00 15.80
CA GLY A 295 -13.13 -0.75 16.54
C GLY A 295 -11.84 0.07 16.65
N LEU A 296 -10.76 -0.28 15.96
CA LEU A 296 -9.52 0.51 15.91
C LEU A 296 -9.65 1.76 15.00
N LEU A 297 -10.41 1.65 13.91
CA LEU A 297 -10.54 2.75 12.95
C LEU A 297 -11.12 4.04 13.57
N PRO A 298 -12.19 4.01 14.37
CA PRO A 298 -12.74 5.21 14.99
C PRO A 298 -11.78 5.89 15.97
N LEU A 299 -10.82 5.16 16.52
CA LEU A 299 -9.79 5.69 17.42
C LEU A 299 -8.63 6.35 16.67
N ILE A 300 -8.37 5.91 15.43
CA ILE A 300 -7.23 6.37 14.62
C ILE A 300 -7.68 7.44 13.60
N ILE A 301 -8.74 7.13 12.82
CA ILE A 301 -9.28 8.02 11.77
C ILE A 301 -10.81 8.11 11.96
N PRO A 302 -11.30 8.82 12.97
CA PRO A 302 -12.72 8.92 13.27
C PRO A 302 -13.55 9.46 12.11
N GLU A 303 -12.98 10.36 11.30
CA GLU A 303 -13.65 10.92 10.12
C GLU A 303 -13.93 9.85 9.06
N LEU A 304 -13.02 8.91 8.87
CA LEU A 304 -13.19 7.80 7.93
C LEU A 304 -14.25 6.80 8.46
N SER A 305 -14.17 6.48 9.76
CA SER A 305 -15.16 5.62 10.42
C SER A 305 -16.58 6.22 10.35
N ALA A 306 -16.70 7.54 10.45
CA ALA A 306 -17.99 8.23 10.36
C ALA A 306 -18.67 8.12 8.99
N LEU A 307 -17.96 7.75 7.93
CA LEU A 307 -18.55 7.45 6.62
C LEU A 307 -19.40 6.17 6.61
N ASP A 308 -19.26 5.30 7.61
CA ASP A 308 -20.03 4.05 7.74
C ASP A 308 -21.47 4.29 8.26
N ILE A 309 -21.75 5.50 8.76
CA ILE A 309 -23.08 5.86 9.29
C ILE A 309 -24.04 6.15 8.14
N VAL A 310 -25.05 5.30 7.97
CA VAL A 310 -26.14 5.46 7.00
C VAL A 310 -27.39 5.95 7.71
N GLU A 311 -27.86 7.13 7.31
CA GLU A 311 -29.11 7.69 7.82
C GLU A 311 -30.24 7.51 6.82
N THR A 312 -31.42 7.21 7.34
CA THR A 312 -32.66 7.10 6.56
C THR A 312 -33.63 8.20 7.00
N ARG A 313 -34.13 8.98 6.03
CA ARG A 313 -35.15 10.00 6.26
C ARG A 313 -36.21 9.90 5.17
N ASN A 314 -37.50 9.91 5.55
CA ASN A 314 -38.63 9.79 4.63
C ASN A 314 -38.50 8.59 3.66
N GLY A 315 -38.02 7.44 4.17
CA GLY A 315 -37.81 6.22 3.36
C GLY A 315 -36.63 6.27 2.40
N ARG A 316 -35.84 7.36 2.38
CA ARG A 316 -34.66 7.52 1.53
C ARG A 316 -33.40 7.42 2.39
N ALA A 317 -32.54 6.42 2.10
CA ALA A 317 -31.21 6.27 2.68
C ALA A 317 -30.16 6.73 1.67
N HIS A 318 -29.05 7.30 2.15
CA HIS A 318 -27.90 7.49 1.28
C HIS A 318 -27.07 6.19 1.18
N LYS A 319 -26.19 6.12 0.17
CA LYS A 319 -25.21 5.03 0.02
C LYS A 319 -24.28 5.02 1.24
N ASN A 320 -23.84 3.83 1.68
CA ASN A 320 -22.77 3.74 2.65
C ASN A 320 -21.47 4.21 2.01
N ASN A 321 -20.98 5.37 2.45
CA ASN A 321 -19.81 6.01 1.86
C ASN A 321 -18.50 5.31 2.29
N PHE A 322 -18.46 4.62 3.43
CA PHE A 322 -17.29 3.88 3.86
C PHE A 322 -16.98 2.71 2.91
N TYR A 323 -17.95 1.86 2.64
CA TYR A 323 -17.74 0.74 1.71
C TYR A 323 -17.46 1.21 0.28
N HIS A 324 -18.07 2.33 -0.13
CA HIS A 324 -17.72 2.96 -1.40
C HIS A 324 -16.25 3.38 -1.43
N THR A 325 -15.77 4.05 -0.38
CA THR A 325 -14.38 4.48 -0.27
C THR A 325 -13.41 3.29 -0.31
N LEU A 326 -13.75 2.18 0.34
CA LEU A 326 -12.95 0.95 0.27
C LEU A 326 -12.93 0.34 -1.14
N GLU A 327 -14.05 0.39 -1.88
CA GLU A 327 -14.11 -0.05 -3.27
C GLU A 327 -13.24 0.83 -4.18
N VAL A 328 -13.25 2.14 -3.99
CA VAL A 328 -12.38 3.08 -4.72
C VAL A 328 -10.91 2.82 -4.44
N LEU A 329 -10.53 2.64 -3.16
CA LEU A 329 -9.17 2.29 -2.76
C LEU A 329 -8.69 0.99 -3.46
N GLU A 330 -9.53 -0.03 -3.48
CA GLU A 330 -9.22 -1.29 -4.14
C GLU A 330 -9.11 -1.14 -5.67
N ASN A 331 -9.98 -0.33 -6.28
CA ASN A 331 -9.93 -0.04 -7.71
C ASN A 331 -8.64 0.68 -8.10
N VAL A 332 -8.18 1.65 -7.29
CA VAL A 332 -6.89 2.33 -7.48
C VAL A 332 -5.75 1.33 -7.40
N ALA A 333 -5.70 0.49 -6.36
CA ALA A 333 -4.64 -0.50 -6.20
C ALA A 333 -4.54 -1.47 -7.40
N ARG A 334 -5.69 -1.91 -7.92
CA ARG A 334 -5.76 -2.76 -9.13
C ARG A 334 -5.39 -2.02 -10.41
N ALA A 335 -5.70 -0.72 -10.50
CA ALA A 335 -5.32 0.09 -11.66
C ALA A 335 -3.80 0.27 -11.74
N GLU A 336 -3.14 0.56 -10.61
CA GLU A 336 -1.68 0.66 -10.51
C GLU A 336 -0.99 -0.65 -10.91
N GLU A 337 -1.48 -1.80 -10.41
CA GLU A 337 -0.91 -3.11 -10.72
C GLU A 337 -1.08 -3.46 -12.22
N ARG A 338 -2.24 -3.15 -12.80
CA ARG A 338 -2.50 -3.34 -14.24
C ARG A 338 -1.58 -2.49 -15.10
N LEU A 339 -1.39 -1.21 -14.74
CA LEU A 339 -0.52 -0.31 -15.46
C LEU A 339 0.94 -0.78 -15.39
N TYR A 340 1.43 -1.15 -14.21
CA TYR A 340 2.77 -1.70 -14.02
C TYR A 340 2.98 -2.97 -14.86
N ASN A 341 2.03 -3.90 -14.86
CA ASN A 341 2.14 -5.15 -15.62
C ASN A 341 2.16 -4.89 -17.13
N LYS A 342 1.39 -3.91 -17.62
CA LYS A 342 1.41 -3.47 -19.02
C LYS A 342 2.77 -2.89 -19.38
N GLU A 343 3.27 -1.92 -18.61
CA GLU A 343 4.57 -1.27 -18.82
C GLU A 343 5.73 -2.28 -18.77
N LYS A 344 5.66 -3.26 -17.87
CA LYS A 344 6.65 -4.34 -17.77
C LYS A 344 6.63 -5.24 -19.00
N THR A 345 5.45 -5.58 -19.53
CA THR A 345 5.29 -6.37 -20.75
C THR A 345 5.85 -5.63 -21.97
N GLU A 346 5.69 -4.32 -22.01
CA GLU A 346 6.20 -3.44 -23.07
C GLU A 346 7.69 -3.07 -22.88
N ASN A 347 8.40 -3.64 -21.89
CA ASN A 347 9.79 -3.35 -21.51
C ASN A 347 10.05 -1.87 -21.14
N LEU A 348 9.00 -1.12 -20.77
CA LEU A 348 9.09 0.27 -20.35
C LEU A 348 9.46 0.42 -18.87
N LYS A 349 9.35 -0.65 -18.09
CA LYS A 349 9.61 -0.66 -16.64
C LYS A 349 10.34 -1.92 -16.20
N THR A 350 11.32 -1.74 -15.31
CA THR A 350 12.09 -2.81 -14.70
C THR A 350 11.95 -2.76 -13.17
N GLY A 351 12.27 -3.86 -12.49
CA GLY A 351 12.20 -3.95 -11.03
C GLY A 351 10.89 -4.50 -10.48
N ALA A 352 10.69 -4.38 -9.18
CA ALA A 352 9.47 -4.83 -8.50
C ALA A 352 8.41 -3.73 -8.49
N PHE A 353 7.13 -4.13 -8.48
CA PHE A 353 6.01 -3.20 -8.34
C PHE A 353 6.12 -2.39 -7.04
N GLN A 354 6.00 -1.07 -7.18
CA GLN A 354 6.01 -0.13 -6.06
C GLN A 354 4.70 0.66 -6.07
N PRO A 355 3.78 0.40 -5.12
CA PRO A 355 2.52 1.13 -5.03
C PRO A 355 2.74 2.61 -4.73
N ASN A 356 1.95 3.49 -5.34
CA ASN A 356 1.89 4.90 -4.94
C ASN A 356 1.02 5.05 -3.68
N VAL A 357 1.66 4.98 -2.53
CA VAL A 357 1.00 5.07 -1.21
C VAL A 357 0.14 6.34 -1.10
N TRP A 358 0.59 7.46 -1.69
CA TRP A 358 -0.10 8.74 -1.54
C TRP A 358 -1.34 8.83 -2.44
N LEU A 359 -1.33 8.19 -3.61
CA LEU A 359 -2.53 8.02 -4.43
C LEU A 359 -3.59 7.17 -3.70
N ARG A 360 -3.16 6.12 -3.01
CA ARG A 360 -4.04 5.29 -2.19
C ARG A 360 -4.61 6.04 -0.98
N TRP A 361 -3.81 6.91 -0.33
CA TRP A 361 -4.32 7.83 0.69
C TRP A 361 -5.32 8.84 0.12
N ALA A 362 -5.08 9.36 -1.09
CA ALA A 362 -6.04 10.23 -1.76
C ALA A 362 -7.36 9.49 -2.05
N ALA A 363 -7.28 8.24 -2.51
CA ALA A 363 -8.46 7.39 -2.71
C ALA A 363 -9.23 7.15 -1.40
N LEU A 364 -8.53 6.92 -0.29
CA LEU A 364 -9.16 6.74 1.01
C LEU A 364 -9.82 8.02 1.54
N PHE A 365 -9.33 9.19 1.15
CA PHE A 365 -9.83 10.48 1.66
C PHE A 365 -10.66 11.28 0.65
N HIS A 366 -10.87 10.81 -0.59
CA HIS A 366 -11.57 11.60 -1.61
C HIS A 366 -12.95 12.08 -1.16
N ASP A 367 -13.67 11.24 -0.45
CA ASP A 367 -15.03 11.47 0.05
C ASP A 367 -15.10 11.88 1.53
N ILE A 368 -13.96 12.10 2.20
CA ILE A 368 -13.92 12.35 3.66
C ILE A 368 -14.77 13.57 4.08
N GLY A 369 -14.91 14.55 3.20
CA GLY A 369 -15.70 15.76 3.43
C GLY A 369 -17.20 15.50 3.47
N LYS A 370 -17.71 14.34 3.01
CA LYS A 370 -19.14 13.98 3.08
C LYS A 370 -19.65 13.95 4.51
N THR A 371 -18.81 13.64 5.49
CA THR A 371 -19.17 13.67 6.92
C THR A 371 -19.62 15.05 7.38
N LYS A 372 -19.01 16.13 6.87
CA LYS A 372 -19.31 17.52 7.24
C LYS A 372 -20.26 18.22 6.26
N SER A 373 -20.36 17.76 5.01
CA SER A 373 -21.19 18.38 3.98
C SER A 373 -22.61 17.83 3.89
N LYS A 374 -22.90 16.69 4.57
CA LYS A 374 -24.19 16.02 4.52
C LYS A 374 -25.35 16.95 4.92
N ARG A 375 -26.34 17.09 4.03
CA ARG A 375 -27.56 17.89 4.23
C ARG A 375 -28.76 17.13 3.67
N TRP A 376 -29.92 17.42 4.23
CA TRP A 376 -31.19 16.92 3.71
C TRP A 376 -31.86 18.00 2.84
N ASP A 377 -32.15 17.67 1.61
CA ASP A 377 -33.00 18.44 0.71
C ASP A 377 -34.34 17.74 0.51
N ASN A 378 -35.45 18.48 0.54
CA ASN A 378 -36.80 17.89 0.48
C ASN A 378 -37.14 17.28 -0.88
N GLN A 379 -36.48 17.76 -1.97
CA GLN A 379 -36.70 17.27 -3.33
C GLN A 379 -35.69 16.19 -3.70
N GLN A 380 -34.40 16.44 -3.46
CA GLN A 380 -33.28 15.58 -3.87
C GLN A 380 -32.97 14.47 -2.84
N GLY A 381 -33.34 14.64 -1.57
CA GLY A 381 -32.98 13.77 -0.47
C GLY A 381 -31.63 14.16 0.15
N TRP A 382 -30.77 13.18 0.42
CA TRP A 382 -29.44 13.43 0.99
C TRP A 382 -28.51 14.03 -0.08
N THR A 383 -27.89 15.17 0.24
CA THR A 383 -26.93 15.89 -0.61
C THR A 383 -25.59 16.09 0.11
N PHE A 384 -24.50 16.22 -0.67
CA PHE A 384 -23.13 16.32 -0.19
C PHE A 384 -22.34 17.40 -0.94
N HIS A 385 -22.95 18.57 -1.14
CA HIS A 385 -22.34 19.66 -1.92
C HIS A 385 -21.00 20.11 -1.32
N ASN A 386 -20.04 20.41 -2.18
CA ASN A 386 -18.69 20.88 -1.84
C ASN A 386 -17.90 19.95 -0.90
N HIS A 387 -18.21 18.63 -0.89
CA HIS A 387 -17.48 17.68 -0.06
C HIS A 387 -16.00 17.58 -0.44
N ASN A 388 -15.66 17.78 -1.70
CA ASN A 388 -14.29 17.82 -2.21
C ASN A 388 -13.47 18.96 -1.54
N ASP A 389 -13.99 20.20 -1.54
CA ASP A 389 -13.33 21.36 -0.92
C ASP A 389 -13.24 21.22 0.61
N ILE A 390 -14.30 20.68 1.23
CA ILE A 390 -14.33 20.41 2.65
C ILE A 390 -13.32 19.31 2.99
N GLY A 391 -13.29 18.24 2.23
CA GLY A 391 -12.35 17.12 2.39
C GLY A 391 -10.90 17.60 2.26
N ALA A 392 -10.59 18.36 1.23
CA ALA A 392 -9.27 18.93 1.02
C ALA A 392 -8.78 19.77 2.22
N ARG A 393 -9.67 20.54 2.86
CA ARG A 393 -9.34 21.30 4.08
C ARG A 393 -9.15 20.40 5.32
N MET A 394 -9.73 19.20 5.34
CA MET A 394 -9.56 18.24 6.44
C MET A 394 -8.21 17.50 6.35
N VAL A 395 -7.66 17.27 5.16
CA VAL A 395 -6.42 16.50 4.95
C VAL A 395 -5.25 16.99 5.81
N PRO A 396 -4.89 18.29 5.88
CA PRO A 396 -3.76 18.74 6.69
C PRO A 396 -3.91 18.48 8.20
N GLU A 397 -5.13 18.55 8.72
CA GLU A 397 -5.43 18.27 10.14
C GLU A 397 -5.29 16.77 10.43
N ILE A 398 -5.83 15.91 9.57
CA ILE A 398 -5.72 14.45 9.69
C ILE A 398 -4.26 14.02 9.60
N PHE A 399 -3.50 14.53 8.63
CA PHE A 399 -2.07 14.22 8.46
C PHE A 399 -1.25 14.60 9.70
N ARG A 400 -1.50 15.80 10.27
CA ARG A 400 -0.81 16.26 11.48
C ARG A 400 -1.11 15.36 12.68
N ARG A 401 -2.38 15.01 12.89
CA ARG A 401 -2.81 14.13 13.98
C ARG A 401 -2.22 12.73 13.85
N MET A 402 -2.21 12.18 12.63
CA MET A 402 -1.66 10.85 12.32
C MET A 402 -0.13 10.83 12.20
N LYS A 403 0.54 11.99 12.31
CA LYS A 403 2.00 12.09 12.09
C LYS A 403 2.46 11.62 10.69
N LEU A 404 1.60 11.79 9.70
CA LEU A 404 1.98 11.65 8.30
C LEU A 404 2.79 12.87 7.83
N PRO A 405 3.59 12.75 6.74
CA PRO A 405 4.42 13.85 6.24
C PRO A 405 3.59 15.09 5.87
N LEU A 406 4.00 16.27 6.32
CA LEU A 406 3.34 17.56 6.03
C LEU A 406 3.97 18.31 4.84
N ASP A 407 4.69 17.63 4.00
CA ASP A 407 5.44 18.11 2.83
C ASP A 407 4.61 18.08 1.52
N SER A 408 5.28 17.93 0.39
CA SER A 408 4.67 17.77 -0.93
C SER A 408 3.67 16.61 -1.01
N LYS A 409 3.85 15.55 -0.22
CA LYS A 409 2.97 14.37 -0.18
C LYS A 409 1.59 14.73 0.36
N MET A 410 1.54 15.53 1.43
CA MET A 410 0.25 16.04 1.95
C MET A 410 -0.43 16.95 0.92
N LYS A 411 0.32 17.86 0.28
CA LYS A 411 -0.22 18.76 -0.76
C LYS A 411 -0.75 17.97 -1.96
N TYR A 412 -0.07 16.91 -2.34
CA TYR A 412 -0.51 16.00 -3.40
C TYR A 412 -1.85 15.35 -3.04
N VAL A 413 -1.98 14.74 -1.86
CA VAL A 413 -3.24 14.13 -1.40
C VAL A 413 -4.36 15.18 -1.34
N GLN A 414 -4.08 16.36 -0.76
CA GLN A 414 -5.02 17.47 -0.67
C GLN A 414 -5.53 17.91 -2.04
N LYS A 415 -4.63 18.08 -3.01
CA LYS A 415 -4.95 18.46 -4.39
C LYS A 415 -5.83 17.42 -5.08
N LEU A 416 -5.51 16.13 -4.97
CA LEU A 416 -6.33 15.08 -5.59
C LEU A 416 -7.73 15.01 -4.96
N VAL A 417 -7.85 15.16 -3.64
CA VAL A 417 -9.15 15.23 -2.95
C VAL A 417 -9.96 16.45 -3.41
N GLU A 418 -9.33 17.61 -3.60
CA GLU A 418 -10.00 18.82 -4.09
C GLU A 418 -10.52 18.66 -5.53
N LEU A 419 -9.70 18.05 -6.38
CA LEU A 419 -9.96 18.02 -7.82
C LEU A 419 -10.77 16.80 -8.28
N HIS A 420 -10.99 15.77 -7.45
CA HIS A 420 -11.53 14.48 -7.91
C HIS A 420 -12.90 14.58 -8.61
N MET A 421 -13.71 15.59 -8.29
CA MET A 421 -15.00 15.80 -8.95
C MET A 421 -14.91 16.46 -10.33
N ARG A 422 -13.79 17.15 -10.67
CA ARG A 422 -13.68 17.93 -11.91
C ARG A 422 -13.63 17.09 -13.18
N PRO A 423 -12.85 15.99 -13.27
CA PRO A 423 -12.88 15.12 -14.44
C PRO A 423 -14.27 14.52 -14.69
N ILE A 424 -15.02 14.19 -13.64
CA ILE A 424 -16.38 13.66 -13.73
C ILE A 424 -17.29 14.71 -14.38
N ALA A 425 -17.27 15.97 -13.88
CA ALA A 425 -18.08 17.06 -14.41
C ALA A 425 -17.74 17.37 -15.88
N ILE A 426 -16.47 17.30 -16.27
CA ILE A 426 -16.05 17.50 -17.67
C ILE A 426 -16.54 16.35 -18.56
N ALA A 427 -16.53 15.11 -18.04
CA ALA A 427 -16.96 13.92 -18.77
C ALA A 427 -18.48 13.84 -18.98
N ASP A 428 -19.27 14.47 -18.11
CA ASP A 428 -20.74 14.51 -18.20
C ASP A 428 -21.25 15.57 -19.21
N ASP A 429 -20.43 16.55 -19.58
CA ASP A 429 -20.75 17.65 -20.48
C ASP A 429 -20.00 17.51 -21.81
N VAL A 430 -20.23 18.51 -22.73
CA VAL A 430 -19.43 18.62 -23.94
C VAL A 430 -17.99 18.96 -23.57
N VAL A 431 -17.09 18.03 -23.79
CA VAL A 431 -15.65 18.13 -23.42
C VAL A 431 -14.99 19.25 -24.25
N THR A 432 -14.86 20.46 -23.69
CA THR A 432 -14.23 21.60 -24.37
C THR A 432 -12.72 21.65 -24.08
N ASP A 433 -11.93 22.17 -25.02
CA ASP A 433 -10.49 22.37 -24.86
C ASP A 433 -10.16 23.28 -23.67
N SER A 434 -10.98 24.31 -23.42
CA SER A 434 -10.78 25.24 -22.31
C SER A 434 -10.98 24.58 -20.95
N ALA A 435 -11.96 23.68 -20.80
CA ALA A 435 -12.21 22.93 -19.58
C ALA A 435 -11.06 21.95 -19.29
N VAL A 436 -10.60 21.23 -20.32
CA VAL A 436 -9.47 20.30 -20.20
C VAL A 436 -8.15 21.03 -19.91
N ARG A 437 -7.90 22.20 -20.52
CA ARG A 437 -6.70 23.00 -20.20
C ARG A 437 -6.68 23.49 -18.76
N ARG A 438 -7.83 23.90 -18.21
CA ARG A 438 -7.93 24.26 -16.79
C ARG A 438 -7.63 23.06 -15.91
N LEU A 439 -8.16 21.88 -16.23
CA LEU A 439 -7.89 20.66 -15.51
C LEU A 439 -6.39 20.31 -15.52
N ILE A 440 -5.75 20.36 -16.70
CA ILE A 440 -4.30 20.14 -16.85
C ILE A 440 -3.51 21.15 -16.00
N ASN A 441 -3.88 22.42 -16.03
CA ASN A 441 -3.20 23.48 -15.29
C ASN A 441 -3.31 23.30 -13.77
N ASP A 442 -4.52 22.96 -13.28
CA ASP A 442 -4.78 22.79 -11.85
C ASP A 442 -4.15 21.48 -11.29
N ALA A 443 -4.20 20.40 -12.07
CA ALA A 443 -3.60 19.13 -11.67
C ALA A 443 -2.07 19.11 -11.86
N GLY A 444 -1.54 19.80 -12.87
CA GLY A 444 -0.14 19.79 -13.23
C GLY A 444 0.36 18.38 -13.58
N ASP A 445 1.49 17.99 -12.99
CA ASP A 445 2.09 16.66 -13.21
C ASP A 445 1.26 15.50 -12.64
N ASP A 446 0.31 15.78 -11.73
CA ASP A 446 -0.50 14.76 -11.09
C ASP A 446 -1.79 14.42 -11.87
N ILE A 447 -1.93 14.89 -13.12
CA ILE A 447 -3.13 14.71 -13.94
C ILE A 447 -3.48 13.24 -14.19
N ASP A 448 -2.49 12.37 -14.39
CA ASP A 448 -2.70 10.95 -14.67
C ASP A 448 -3.15 10.19 -13.42
N ASP A 449 -2.63 10.55 -12.26
CA ASP A 449 -3.07 10.02 -10.96
C ASP A 449 -4.48 10.50 -10.62
N LEU A 450 -4.80 11.77 -10.90
CA LEU A 450 -6.15 12.32 -10.74
C LEU A 450 -7.16 11.56 -11.60
N MET A 451 -6.85 11.33 -12.87
CA MET A 451 -7.70 10.56 -13.77
C MET A 451 -7.90 9.12 -13.29
N THR A 452 -6.84 8.49 -12.77
CA THR A 452 -6.90 7.15 -12.19
C THR A 452 -7.82 7.10 -10.97
N LEU A 453 -7.73 8.09 -10.08
CA LEU A 453 -8.62 8.21 -8.93
C LEU A 453 -10.08 8.36 -9.35
N CYS A 454 -10.36 9.25 -10.31
CA CYS A 454 -11.72 9.51 -10.77
C CYS A 454 -12.34 8.31 -11.50
N GLU A 455 -11.57 7.59 -12.31
CA GLU A 455 -12.02 6.33 -12.94
C GLU A 455 -12.33 5.26 -11.89
N ALA A 456 -11.50 5.18 -10.83
CA ALA A 456 -11.70 4.25 -9.73
C ALA A 456 -12.97 4.54 -8.92
N ASP A 457 -13.39 5.82 -8.84
CA ASP A 457 -14.61 6.27 -8.15
C ASP A 457 -15.90 5.84 -8.87
N ILE A 458 -15.83 5.42 -10.14
CA ILE A 458 -16.98 4.91 -10.88
C ILE A 458 -17.35 3.51 -10.38
N THR A 459 -18.12 3.45 -9.29
CA THR A 459 -18.57 2.20 -8.63
C THR A 459 -20.05 1.87 -8.92
N SER A 460 -20.61 2.36 -10.04
CA SER A 460 -22.00 2.10 -10.40
C SER A 460 -22.25 0.61 -10.65
N LYS A 461 -23.33 0.07 -10.08
CA LYS A 461 -23.81 -1.29 -10.37
C LYS A 461 -24.44 -1.43 -11.75
N ASN A 462 -24.93 -0.33 -12.30
CA ASN A 462 -25.46 -0.31 -13.66
C ASN A 462 -24.29 -0.38 -14.65
N GLN A 463 -24.10 -1.57 -15.25
CA GLN A 463 -23.02 -1.83 -16.17
C GLN A 463 -23.06 -0.94 -17.41
N VAL A 464 -24.25 -0.57 -17.88
CA VAL A 464 -24.40 0.33 -19.03
C VAL A 464 -23.90 1.73 -18.68
N ARG A 465 -24.32 2.28 -17.55
CA ARG A 465 -23.83 3.58 -17.06
C ARG A 465 -22.32 3.54 -16.78
N LYS A 466 -21.83 2.48 -16.13
CA LYS A 466 -20.40 2.32 -15.86
C LYS A 466 -19.58 2.33 -17.14
N LYS A 467 -20.02 1.59 -18.18
CA LYS A 467 -19.36 1.57 -19.49
C LYS A 467 -19.39 2.96 -20.16
N GLN A 468 -20.51 3.67 -20.07
CA GLN A 468 -20.64 5.01 -20.62
C GLN A 468 -19.67 6.00 -19.94
N PHE A 469 -19.60 6.00 -18.60
CA PHE A 469 -18.67 6.85 -17.87
C PHE A 469 -17.21 6.54 -18.23
N LEU A 470 -16.81 5.28 -18.26
CA LEU A 470 -15.46 4.89 -18.64
C LEU A 470 -15.12 5.31 -20.08
N GLU A 471 -16.07 5.27 -21.00
CA GLU A 471 -15.88 5.77 -22.37
C GLU A 471 -15.69 7.28 -22.39
N ASN A 472 -16.50 8.03 -21.62
CA ASN A 472 -16.35 9.47 -21.49
C ASN A 472 -14.95 9.84 -20.90
N PHE A 473 -14.46 9.10 -19.91
CA PHE A 473 -13.12 9.30 -19.38
C PHE A 473 -12.02 9.00 -20.40
N ARG A 474 -12.21 7.99 -21.25
CA ARG A 474 -11.29 7.73 -22.38
C ARG A 474 -11.18 8.94 -23.30
N ILE A 475 -12.32 9.56 -23.64
CA ILE A 475 -12.35 10.78 -24.46
C ILE A 475 -11.59 11.92 -23.77
N VAL A 476 -11.79 12.10 -22.45
CA VAL A 476 -11.05 13.13 -21.68
C VAL A 476 -9.55 12.87 -21.70
N ARG A 477 -9.10 11.61 -21.51
CA ARG A 477 -7.67 11.24 -21.58
C ARG A 477 -7.07 11.49 -22.96
N GLU A 478 -7.76 11.12 -24.02
CA GLU A 478 -7.33 11.39 -25.40
C GLU A 478 -7.18 12.89 -25.65
N LYS A 479 -8.11 13.66 -25.15
CA LYS A 479 -8.07 15.11 -25.28
C LYS A 479 -6.96 15.76 -24.45
N ILE A 480 -6.66 15.21 -23.26
CA ILE A 480 -5.50 15.61 -22.45
C ILE A 480 -4.21 15.37 -23.23
N ALA A 481 -4.06 14.18 -23.82
CA ALA A 481 -2.86 13.80 -24.59
C ALA A 481 -2.68 14.70 -25.83
N ASP A 482 -3.76 14.90 -26.60
CA ASP A 482 -3.76 15.78 -27.79
C ASP A 482 -3.43 17.24 -27.43
N LEU A 483 -3.98 17.77 -26.34
CA LEU A 483 -3.68 19.13 -25.90
C LEU A 483 -2.25 19.26 -25.40
N LYS A 484 -1.72 18.31 -24.62
CA LYS A 484 -0.33 18.29 -24.20
C LYS A 484 0.61 18.29 -25.41
N GLU A 485 0.31 17.48 -26.44
CA GLU A 485 1.11 17.43 -27.67
C GLU A 485 1.03 18.74 -28.48
N ARG A 486 -0.17 19.30 -28.63
CA ARG A 486 -0.37 20.59 -29.33
C ARG A 486 0.33 21.76 -28.62
N ASP A 487 0.22 21.82 -27.31
CA ASP A 487 0.84 22.88 -26.51
C ASP A 487 2.36 22.70 -26.46
N TYR A 488 2.87 21.46 -26.39
CA TYR A 488 4.29 21.18 -26.56
C TYR A 488 4.81 21.64 -27.93
N LYS A 489 4.12 21.27 -29.02
CA LYS A 489 4.47 21.75 -30.39
C LYS A 489 4.41 23.27 -30.52
N ARG A 490 3.48 23.94 -29.80
CA ARG A 490 3.40 25.40 -29.78
C ARG A 490 4.57 26.03 -29.01
N LEU A 491 4.96 25.47 -27.87
CA LEU A 491 6.14 25.92 -27.11
C LEU A 491 7.44 25.77 -27.87
N LEU A 492 7.51 24.79 -28.78
CA LEU A 492 8.64 24.55 -29.68
C LEU A 492 8.63 25.43 -30.94
N GLN A 493 7.58 26.23 -31.19
CA GLN A 493 7.64 27.24 -32.26
C GLN A 493 8.51 28.41 -31.77
N PRO A 494 9.52 28.85 -32.58
CA PRO A 494 10.30 30.02 -32.21
C PRO A 494 9.41 31.25 -31.99
N VAL A 495 9.74 32.07 -30.99
CA VAL A 495 9.03 33.34 -30.73
C VAL A 495 9.24 34.35 -31.85
N ILE A 496 10.24 34.15 -32.70
CA ILE A 496 10.47 34.91 -33.97
C ILE A 496 9.80 34.16 -35.09
N ASP A 497 8.78 34.77 -35.70
CA ASP A 497 8.04 34.16 -36.81
C ASP A 497 8.59 34.51 -38.18
N GLY A 498 7.99 33.92 -39.26
CA GLY A 498 8.47 34.15 -40.62
C GLY A 498 8.19 35.57 -41.11
N ASN A 499 7.19 36.27 -40.59
CA ASN A 499 6.89 37.65 -40.95
C ASN A 499 7.96 38.58 -40.38
N GLU A 500 8.29 38.38 -39.13
CA GLU A 500 9.36 39.12 -38.45
C GLU A 500 10.74 38.92 -39.15
N ILE A 501 11.02 37.68 -39.60
CA ILE A 501 12.23 37.41 -40.40
C ILE A 501 12.23 38.22 -41.70
N MET A 502 11.08 38.25 -42.42
CA MET A 502 10.93 39.01 -43.67
C MET A 502 11.09 40.51 -43.45
N GLU A 503 10.50 41.05 -42.38
CA GLU A 503 10.61 42.47 -42.00
C GLU A 503 12.05 42.85 -41.65
N LEU A 504 12.71 42.03 -40.84
CA LEU A 504 14.09 42.30 -40.33
C LEU A 504 15.12 42.35 -41.45
N PHE A 505 15.00 41.46 -42.43
CA PHE A 505 15.96 41.33 -43.53
C PHE A 505 15.47 41.87 -44.87
N HIS A 506 14.32 42.56 -44.90
CA HIS A 506 13.65 43.11 -46.08
C HIS A 506 13.44 42.06 -47.19
N LEU A 507 13.12 40.81 -46.78
CA LEU A 507 12.90 39.70 -47.70
C LEU A 507 11.45 39.59 -48.12
N LYS A 508 11.21 39.08 -49.35
CA LYS A 508 9.89 38.56 -49.76
C LYS A 508 9.79 37.08 -49.35
N PRO A 509 8.53 36.52 -49.33
CA PRO A 509 8.38 35.10 -49.13
C PRO A 509 9.30 34.29 -50.05
N SER A 510 10.27 33.58 -49.48
CA SER A 510 11.34 32.93 -50.23
C SER A 510 11.81 31.67 -49.52
N ARG A 511 12.66 30.89 -50.18
CA ARG A 511 13.27 29.68 -49.63
C ARG A 511 14.16 30.00 -48.46
N GLU A 512 14.87 31.11 -48.51
CA GLU A 512 15.80 31.56 -47.45
C GLU A 512 15.08 31.86 -46.16
N VAL A 513 13.90 32.48 -46.21
CA VAL A 513 13.05 32.68 -45.02
C VAL A 513 12.63 31.34 -44.40
N GLY A 514 12.31 30.35 -45.24
CA GLY A 514 12.00 28.99 -44.81
C GLY A 514 13.18 28.30 -44.12
N GLU A 515 14.39 28.46 -44.66
CA GLU A 515 15.62 27.87 -44.07
C GLU A 515 15.99 28.54 -42.75
N LEU A 516 15.86 29.85 -42.61
CA LEU A 516 16.08 30.58 -41.38
C LEU A 516 15.07 30.16 -40.29
N LYS A 517 13.77 30.08 -40.63
CA LYS A 517 12.74 29.60 -39.71
C LYS A 517 12.98 28.17 -39.27
N LYS A 518 13.41 27.30 -40.18
CA LYS A 518 13.74 25.91 -39.87
C LYS A 518 14.95 25.83 -38.94
N ALA A 519 16.01 26.61 -39.16
CA ALA A 519 17.17 26.65 -38.29
C ALA A 519 16.85 27.11 -36.87
N LEU A 520 16.02 28.15 -36.71
CA LEU A 520 15.54 28.57 -35.37
C LEU A 520 14.72 27.48 -34.68
N LYS A 521 13.86 26.81 -35.44
CA LYS A 521 13.02 25.72 -34.88
C LYS A 521 13.88 24.53 -34.43
N GLU A 522 14.86 24.13 -35.21
CA GLU A 522 15.78 23.04 -34.85
C GLU A 522 16.61 23.42 -33.63
N ALA A 523 17.09 24.65 -33.52
CA ALA A 523 17.85 25.12 -32.37
C ALA A 523 17.06 25.12 -31.06
N VAL A 524 15.77 25.45 -31.13
CA VAL A 524 14.84 25.36 -29.99
C VAL A 524 14.55 23.90 -29.62
N LEU A 525 14.32 23.04 -30.64
CA LEU A 525 14.04 21.61 -30.45
C LEU A 525 15.20 20.88 -29.80
N GLU A 526 16.44 21.22 -30.19
CA GLU A 526 17.67 20.59 -29.67
C GLU A 526 18.20 21.27 -28.40
N ASN A 527 17.46 22.24 -27.84
CA ASN A 527 17.84 23.04 -26.68
C ASN A 527 19.23 23.74 -26.86
N ILE A 528 19.62 24.08 -28.08
CA ILE A 528 20.86 24.81 -28.38
C ILE A 528 20.75 26.25 -27.89
N VAL A 529 19.57 26.85 -28.05
CA VAL A 529 19.24 28.18 -27.52
C VAL A 529 17.85 28.15 -26.85
N PRO A 530 17.64 28.93 -25.78
CA PRO A 530 16.32 29.07 -25.17
C PRO A 530 15.37 29.74 -26.17
N ASN A 531 14.08 29.38 -26.08
CA ASN A 531 13.02 29.99 -26.92
C ASN A 531 12.65 31.40 -26.43
N GLU A 532 13.65 32.27 -26.37
CA GLU A 532 13.56 33.67 -25.97
C GLU A 532 14.03 34.57 -27.10
N ARG A 533 13.49 35.80 -27.15
CA ARG A 533 13.69 36.72 -28.28
C ARG A 533 15.15 37.05 -28.52
N GLU A 534 15.91 37.41 -27.46
CA GLU A 534 17.31 37.85 -27.59
C GLU A 534 18.26 36.73 -28.10
N PRO A 535 18.27 35.52 -27.48
CA PRO A 535 19.08 34.42 -27.97
C PRO A 535 18.75 33.99 -29.37
N LEU A 536 17.45 33.91 -29.72
CA LEU A 536 17.00 33.55 -31.05
C LEU A 536 17.35 34.61 -32.09
N MET A 537 17.30 35.89 -31.74
CA MET A 537 17.71 36.99 -32.62
C MET A 537 19.22 36.95 -32.91
N ALA A 538 20.03 36.60 -31.92
CA ALA A 538 21.48 36.41 -32.11
C ALA A 538 21.75 35.26 -33.11
N LEU A 539 21.14 34.10 -32.89
CA LEU A 539 21.24 32.95 -33.79
C LEU A 539 20.71 33.25 -35.19
N LEU A 540 19.59 33.97 -35.29
CA LEU A 540 19.01 34.35 -36.57
C LEU A 540 19.97 35.20 -37.41
N LYS A 541 20.62 36.21 -36.81
CA LYS A 541 21.62 37.05 -37.48
C LYS A 541 22.82 36.23 -37.91
N GLU A 542 23.29 35.31 -37.09
CA GLU A 542 24.39 34.40 -37.43
C GLU A 542 24.05 33.54 -38.66
N LYS A 543 22.85 32.93 -38.64
CA LYS A 543 22.37 32.07 -39.75
C LYS A 543 22.11 32.87 -41.03
N ALA A 544 21.57 34.08 -40.91
CA ALA A 544 21.38 34.98 -42.06
C ALA A 544 22.71 35.34 -42.70
N ALA A 545 23.75 35.69 -41.92
CA ALA A 545 25.08 35.95 -42.42
C ALA A 545 25.71 34.72 -43.15
N GLN A 546 25.46 33.51 -42.63
CA GLN A 546 25.91 32.27 -43.29
C GLN A 546 25.23 32.04 -44.64
N LEU A 547 24.01 32.54 -44.84
CA LEU A 547 23.27 32.48 -46.11
C LEU A 547 23.52 33.70 -47.02
N GLY A 548 24.42 34.62 -46.63
CA GLY A 548 24.69 35.85 -47.40
C GLY A 548 23.56 36.87 -47.35
N ILE A 549 22.72 36.80 -46.35
CA ILE A 549 21.59 37.71 -46.11
C ILE A 549 22.02 38.71 -45.03
N GLY A 550 22.24 39.94 -45.38
CA GLY A 550 22.67 40.98 -44.45
C GLY A 550 22.24 42.35 -44.89
#